data_055d23fafd2298bc2435105820ff142d
#
_entry.id   055d23fafd2298bc2435105820ff142d
#
_cell.length_a   1.000
_cell.length_b   1.000
_cell.length_c   1.000
_cell.angle_alpha   90.00
_cell.angle_beta   90.00
_cell.angle_gamma   90.00
#
_symmetry.space_group_name_H-M   'P 1'
#
loop_
_entity.id
_entity.type
_entity.pdbx_description
1 polymer ?
#
loop_
_entity_poly.entity_id
_entity_poly.type
_entity_poly.pdbx_seq_one_letter_code
_entity_poly.pdbx_strand_id
1 'polypeptide(L)'
;GINFIALPEFFEVPLSMLHEKNVLAEFIAGAFGQKNPVSHYLLFRLKEQPQVENLMENMIESMLHEHSDEDVMNQYTMGLVFLYLLNHLENLSHNSSMDYRETIVQAVLGYIKSDCKNANLTKIAKDTHQSVSVLSKLIRQKTGDTFKELLQQRRFETAAHLLKETDLAVEEIALDVGYENLSYFFRQFKSRYGVTPRAYRMMNLHDAGNLDEKS
;
A
#
# COMPACT_ATOMS: atom_id res chain seq x y z
N GLY A 1 -1.26 -0.72 -17.48
CA GLY A 1 0.09 -1.14 -17.13
C GLY A 1 0.54 -2.28 -18.03
N ILE A 2 1.83 -2.34 -18.33
CA ILE A 2 2.45 -3.39 -19.14
C ILE A 2 3.26 -4.24 -18.19
N ASN A 3 3.11 -5.57 -18.26
CA ASN A 3 3.89 -6.53 -17.50
C ASN A 3 4.82 -7.29 -18.44
N PHE A 4 6.09 -7.31 -18.12
CA PHE A 4 7.07 -8.14 -18.80
C PHE A 4 7.29 -9.42 -17.99
N ILE A 5 7.19 -10.57 -18.67
CA ILE A 5 7.57 -11.88 -18.14
C ILE A 5 8.85 -12.25 -18.89
N ALA A 6 9.96 -12.29 -18.20
CA ALA A 6 11.24 -12.60 -18.78
C ALA A 6 11.81 -13.89 -18.17
N LEU A 7 12.42 -14.72 -19.00
CA LEU A 7 13.15 -15.91 -18.55
C LEU A 7 14.49 -15.51 -17.94
N PRO A 8 15.09 -16.34 -17.08
CA PRO A 8 16.39 -16.06 -16.47
C PRO A 8 17.49 -15.70 -17.47
N GLU A 9 17.50 -16.38 -18.61
CA GLU A 9 18.49 -16.19 -19.69
C GLU A 9 18.44 -14.78 -20.29
N PHE A 10 17.28 -14.14 -20.27
CA PHE A 10 17.12 -12.76 -20.73
C PHE A 10 17.98 -11.77 -19.92
N PHE A 11 18.25 -12.08 -18.65
CA PHE A 11 18.98 -11.19 -17.74
C PHE A 11 20.50 -11.36 -17.80
N GLU A 12 21.05 -12.31 -18.57
CA GLU A 12 22.51 -12.53 -18.66
C GLU A 12 23.23 -11.27 -19.17
N VAL A 13 22.76 -10.66 -20.26
CA VAL A 13 23.35 -9.43 -20.81
C VAL A 13 23.11 -8.24 -19.89
N PRO A 14 21.88 -7.92 -19.46
CA PRO A 14 21.64 -6.85 -18.51
C PRO A 14 22.51 -6.93 -17.26
N LEU A 15 22.65 -8.10 -16.67
CA LEU A 15 23.46 -8.30 -15.47
C LEU A 15 24.97 -8.12 -15.74
N SER A 16 25.46 -8.55 -16.92
CA SER A 16 26.86 -8.35 -17.30
C SER A 16 27.25 -6.87 -17.45
N MET A 17 26.29 -6.00 -17.72
CA MET A 17 26.47 -4.54 -17.81
C MET A 17 26.54 -3.86 -16.45
N LEU A 18 26.13 -4.54 -15.38
CA LEU A 18 26.10 -4.00 -14.02
C LEU A 18 27.41 -4.32 -13.29
N HIS A 19 27.89 -3.40 -12.45
CA HIS A 19 29.01 -3.70 -11.57
C HIS A 19 28.61 -4.70 -10.50
N GLU A 20 29.55 -5.57 -10.06
CA GLU A 20 29.34 -6.79 -9.26
C GLU A 20 28.63 -6.60 -7.91
N LYS A 21 28.49 -5.39 -7.40
CA LYS A 21 27.80 -5.11 -6.12
C LYS A 21 26.83 -3.97 -6.28
N ASN A 22 25.65 -4.28 -6.73
CA ASN A 22 24.56 -3.31 -6.78
C ASN A 22 23.21 -3.93 -6.42
N VAL A 23 22.30 -3.11 -5.97
CA VAL A 23 20.98 -3.55 -5.46
C VAL A 23 20.14 -4.29 -6.50
N LEU A 24 20.27 -3.95 -7.80
CA LEU A 24 19.54 -4.63 -8.87
C LEU A 24 20.10 -6.03 -9.14
N ALA A 25 21.42 -6.16 -9.21
CA ALA A 25 22.07 -7.48 -9.39
C ALA A 25 21.76 -8.41 -8.23
N GLU A 26 21.84 -7.94 -6.98
CA GLU A 26 21.47 -8.72 -5.79
C GLU A 26 20.00 -9.11 -5.80
N PHE A 27 19.12 -8.21 -6.21
CA PHE A 27 17.68 -8.46 -6.32
C PHE A 27 17.38 -9.54 -7.35
N ILE A 28 17.94 -9.42 -8.57
CA ILE A 28 17.72 -10.36 -9.67
C ILE A 28 18.30 -11.73 -9.33
N ALA A 29 19.54 -11.77 -8.79
CA ALA A 29 20.17 -13.01 -8.33
C ALA A 29 19.36 -13.68 -7.21
N GLY A 30 18.83 -12.91 -6.28
CA GLY A 30 17.95 -13.39 -5.22
C GLY A 30 16.63 -13.96 -5.73
N ALA A 31 16.06 -13.39 -6.79
CA ALA A 31 14.82 -13.86 -7.41
C ALA A 31 15.01 -15.23 -8.10
N PHE A 32 16.17 -15.47 -8.70
CA PHE A 32 16.46 -16.74 -9.39
C PHE A 32 17.04 -17.83 -8.47
N GLY A 33 17.65 -17.46 -7.33
CA GLY A 33 18.39 -18.39 -6.47
C GLY A 33 17.58 -19.08 -5.36
N GLN A 34 16.35 -18.67 -5.07
CA GLN A 34 15.58 -19.18 -3.92
C GLN A 34 14.49 -20.16 -4.30
N LYS A 35 14.48 -21.32 -3.62
CA LYS A 35 13.41 -22.35 -3.71
C LYS A 35 12.03 -21.87 -3.21
N ASN A 36 11.96 -20.73 -2.54
CA ASN A 36 10.72 -20.04 -2.16
C ASN A 36 10.88 -18.58 -2.53
N PRO A 37 10.26 -18.08 -3.61
CA PRO A 37 10.25 -16.68 -3.94
C PRO A 37 9.44 -15.94 -2.87
N VAL A 38 10.15 -15.38 -1.90
CA VAL A 38 9.60 -14.26 -1.14
C VAL A 38 9.42 -13.17 -2.19
N SER A 39 8.18 -12.71 -2.40
CA SER A 39 7.86 -11.69 -3.39
C SER A 39 8.69 -10.45 -3.11
N HIS A 40 9.87 -10.42 -3.71
CA HIS A 40 10.71 -9.22 -3.74
C HIS A 40 10.31 -8.45 -4.99
N TYR A 41 10.17 -7.17 -4.86
CA TYR A 41 10.02 -6.27 -5.99
C TYR A 41 10.80 -5.00 -5.68
N LEU A 42 11.30 -4.37 -6.74
CA LEU A 42 11.87 -3.04 -6.71
C LEU A 42 10.91 -2.11 -7.43
N LEU A 43 10.54 -1.02 -6.78
CA LEU A 43 9.69 0.02 -7.37
C LEU A 43 10.53 1.26 -7.64
N PHE A 44 10.61 1.62 -8.90
CA PHE A 44 11.22 2.85 -9.35
C PHE A 44 10.13 3.85 -9.74
N ARG A 45 10.14 5.03 -9.14
CA ARG A 45 9.27 6.14 -9.54
C ARG A 45 10.00 6.98 -10.58
N LEU A 46 9.68 6.76 -11.83
CA LEU A 46 10.31 7.43 -13.00
C LEU A 46 9.52 8.67 -13.43
N LYS A 47 9.03 9.45 -12.48
CA LYS A 47 8.30 10.67 -12.84
C LYS A 47 9.23 11.63 -13.56
N GLU A 48 8.85 12.03 -14.79
CA GLU A 48 9.59 12.98 -15.63
C GLU A 48 10.97 12.50 -16.09
N GLN A 49 11.11 11.21 -16.42
CA GLN A 49 12.36 10.63 -16.93
C GLN A 49 12.17 10.12 -18.37
N PRO A 50 12.12 11.03 -19.38
CA PRO A 50 11.81 10.67 -20.76
C PRO A 50 12.81 9.69 -21.38
N GLN A 51 14.04 9.62 -20.88
CA GLN A 51 15.06 8.70 -21.38
C GLN A 51 14.68 7.23 -21.10
N VAL A 52 14.17 6.92 -19.89
CA VAL A 52 13.74 5.57 -19.54
C VAL A 52 12.41 5.24 -20.22
N GLU A 53 11.50 6.21 -20.30
CA GLU A 53 10.23 6.06 -21.01
C GLU A 53 10.48 5.67 -22.47
N ASN A 54 11.35 6.39 -23.20
CA ASN A 54 11.71 6.10 -24.58
C ASN A 54 12.37 4.72 -24.74
N LEU A 55 13.28 4.32 -23.84
CA LEU A 55 13.90 2.99 -23.87
C LEU A 55 12.87 1.88 -23.69
N MET A 56 11.93 2.07 -22.76
CA MET A 56 10.86 1.10 -22.51
C MET A 56 9.86 1.04 -23.67
N GLU A 57 9.49 2.17 -24.25
CA GLU A 57 8.61 2.22 -25.43
C GLU A 57 9.25 1.51 -26.63
N ASN A 58 10.52 1.79 -26.95
CA ASN A 58 11.24 1.11 -27.99
C ASN A 58 11.33 -0.41 -27.78
N MET A 59 11.56 -0.85 -26.54
CA MET A 59 11.60 -2.27 -26.21
C MET A 59 10.22 -2.93 -26.37
N ILE A 60 9.14 -2.24 -25.99
CA ILE A 60 7.76 -2.72 -26.17
C ILE A 60 7.45 -2.85 -27.66
N GLU A 61 7.79 -1.84 -28.44
CA GLU A 61 7.55 -1.80 -29.89
C GLU A 61 8.33 -2.93 -30.60
N SER A 62 9.60 -3.13 -30.22
CA SER A 62 10.42 -4.23 -30.70
C SER A 62 9.82 -5.61 -30.36
N MET A 63 9.33 -5.81 -29.13
CA MET A 63 8.72 -7.07 -28.72
C MET A 63 7.36 -7.36 -29.40
N LEU A 64 6.69 -6.33 -29.94
CA LEU A 64 5.45 -6.51 -30.70
C LEU A 64 5.70 -6.89 -32.16
N HIS A 65 6.92 -6.66 -32.66
CA HIS A 65 7.33 -6.99 -34.01
C HIS A 65 8.25 -8.21 -33.98
N GLU A 66 7.74 -9.38 -34.31
CA GLU A 66 8.47 -10.67 -34.28
C GLU A 66 9.68 -10.69 -35.23
N HIS A 67 10.85 -10.23 -34.77
CA HIS A 67 12.12 -10.40 -35.45
C HIS A 67 13.12 -11.06 -34.50
N SER A 68 13.68 -12.18 -34.89
CA SER A 68 14.57 -13.04 -34.08
C SER A 68 15.89 -12.37 -33.64
N ASP A 69 16.30 -11.29 -34.28
CA ASP A 69 17.54 -10.57 -33.91
C ASP A 69 17.32 -9.47 -32.87
N GLU A 70 16.08 -9.21 -32.50
CA GLU A 70 15.71 -8.14 -31.57
C GLU A 70 15.81 -8.56 -30.09
N ASP A 71 15.87 -9.87 -29.81
CA ASP A 71 16.01 -10.36 -28.44
C ASP A 71 17.30 -9.89 -27.77
N VAL A 72 18.41 -9.86 -28.51
CA VAL A 72 19.70 -9.36 -28.02
C VAL A 72 19.64 -7.85 -27.83
N MET A 73 18.99 -7.12 -28.73
CA MET A 73 18.81 -5.67 -28.62
C MET A 73 17.97 -5.32 -27.39
N ASN A 74 16.90 -6.08 -27.14
CA ASN A 74 16.04 -5.91 -25.95
C ASN A 74 16.79 -6.19 -24.65
N GLN A 75 17.70 -7.15 -24.64
CA GLN A 75 18.58 -7.41 -23.49
C GLN A 75 19.51 -6.22 -23.20
N TYR A 76 20.17 -5.65 -24.23
CA TYR A 76 21.00 -4.45 -24.06
C TYR A 76 20.17 -3.24 -23.63
N THR A 77 18.98 -3.05 -24.20
CA THR A 77 18.07 -1.97 -23.83
C THR A 77 17.66 -2.08 -22.36
N MET A 78 17.34 -3.29 -21.89
CA MET A 78 17.08 -3.53 -20.46
C MET A 78 18.30 -3.24 -19.59
N GLY A 79 19.50 -3.59 -20.05
CA GLY A 79 20.75 -3.25 -19.38
C GLY A 79 20.95 -1.73 -19.25
N LEU A 80 20.64 -0.96 -20.29
CA LEU A 80 20.67 0.51 -20.26
C LEU A 80 19.62 1.08 -19.28
N VAL A 81 18.42 0.52 -19.27
CA VAL A 81 17.38 0.87 -18.27
C VAL A 81 17.92 0.64 -16.86
N PHE A 82 18.56 -0.50 -16.59
CA PHE A 82 19.14 -0.81 -15.28
C PHE A 82 20.25 0.15 -14.88
N LEU A 83 21.17 0.46 -15.80
CA LEU A 83 22.23 1.45 -15.56
C LEU A 83 21.65 2.82 -15.26
N TYR A 84 20.62 3.22 -16.00
CA TYR A 84 19.93 4.48 -15.76
C TYR A 84 19.26 4.52 -14.38
N LEU A 85 18.56 3.46 -14.00
CA LEU A 85 17.94 3.32 -12.69
C LEU A 85 18.99 3.39 -11.57
N LEU A 86 20.14 2.72 -11.72
CA LEU A 86 21.23 2.74 -10.73
C LEU A 86 21.83 4.12 -10.57
N ASN A 87 22.09 4.84 -11.67
CA ASN A 87 22.63 6.20 -11.60
C ASN A 87 21.70 7.20 -10.93
N HIS A 88 20.39 6.91 -10.92
CA HIS A 88 19.41 7.74 -10.23
C HIS A 88 19.13 7.27 -8.79
N LEU A 89 19.56 6.04 -8.44
CA LEU A 89 19.48 5.53 -7.07
C LEU A 89 20.47 6.21 -6.11
N GLU A 90 21.57 6.76 -6.60
CA GLU A 90 22.51 7.53 -5.77
C GLU A 90 21.87 8.77 -5.15
N ASN A 91 20.79 9.27 -5.74
CA ASN A 91 19.96 10.34 -5.18
C ASN A 91 18.79 9.84 -4.31
N LEU A 92 18.52 8.53 -4.31
CA LEU A 92 17.54 7.87 -3.48
C LEU A 92 18.29 7.08 -2.39
N SER A 93 18.70 7.78 -1.30
CA SER A 93 19.29 7.18 -0.13
C SER A 93 18.62 5.85 0.26
N HIS A 94 19.40 4.80 0.47
CA HIS A 94 19.28 3.55 1.26
C HIS A 94 17.91 3.02 1.76
N ASN A 95 16.77 3.49 1.25
CA ASN A 95 15.43 3.25 1.78
C ASN A 95 14.44 2.58 0.81
N SER A 96 14.83 2.17 -0.40
CA SER A 96 13.84 1.83 -1.44
C SER A 96 12.98 0.59 -1.15
N SER A 97 13.50 -0.43 -0.49
CA SER A 97 12.69 -1.60 -0.11
C SER A 97 11.89 -1.37 1.19
N MET A 98 12.42 -0.55 2.11
CA MET A 98 11.67 -0.11 3.29
C MET A 98 10.59 0.92 2.92
N ASP A 99 10.88 1.81 2.00
CA ASP A 99 9.96 2.89 1.59
C ASP A 99 8.72 2.37 0.85
N TYR A 100 8.86 1.36 0.00
CA TYR A 100 7.69 0.79 -0.68
C TYR A 100 6.76 0.02 0.26
N ARG A 101 7.29 -0.79 1.15
CA ARG A 101 6.48 -1.46 2.18
C ARG A 101 5.77 -0.46 3.07
N GLU A 102 6.47 0.61 3.42
CA GLU A 102 5.88 1.73 4.15
C GLU A 102 4.79 2.42 3.32
N THR A 103 5.05 2.71 2.04
CA THR A 103 4.09 3.32 1.12
C THR A 103 2.81 2.48 0.98
N ILE A 104 2.92 1.14 0.90
CA ILE A 104 1.74 0.25 0.89
C ILE A 104 0.97 0.37 2.19
N VAL A 105 1.66 0.31 3.33
CA VAL A 105 0.98 0.41 4.64
C VAL A 105 0.31 1.77 4.78
N GLN A 106 0.96 2.85 4.39
CA GLN A 106 0.37 4.19 4.40
C GLN A 106 -0.84 4.30 3.46
N ALA A 107 -0.79 3.67 2.28
CA ALA A 107 -1.93 3.59 1.38
C ALA A 107 -3.12 2.84 2.01
N VAL A 108 -2.86 1.72 2.70
CA VAL A 108 -3.89 0.97 3.44
C VAL A 108 -4.50 1.81 4.56
N LEU A 109 -3.66 2.47 5.35
CA LEU A 109 -4.11 3.35 6.45
C LEU A 109 -4.91 4.54 5.91
N GLY A 110 -4.46 5.13 4.79
CA GLY A 110 -5.17 6.18 4.08
C GLY A 110 -6.55 5.71 3.60
N TYR A 111 -6.65 4.51 3.05
CA TYR A 111 -7.92 3.93 2.62
C TYR A 111 -8.88 3.66 3.78
N ILE A 112 -8.38 3.09 4.89
CA ILE A 112 -9.17 2.92 6.13
C ILE A 112 -9.65 4.28 6.66
N LYS A 113 -8.82 5.31 6.57
CA LYS A 113 -9.15 6.65 7.05
C LYS A 113 -10.22 7.33 6.21
N SER A 114 -10.17 7.18 4.88
CA SER A 114 -11.07 7.85 3.94
C SER A 114 -12.44 7.17 3.81
N ASP A 115 -12.48 5.84 3.86
CA ASP A 115 -13.72 5.05 3.69
C ASP A 115 -13.73 3.83 4.61
N CYS A 116 -13.83 4.06 5.92
CA CYS A 116 -13.89 2.97 6.88
C CYS A 116 -15.16 2.12 6.77
N LYS A 117 -16.23 2.65 6.15
CA LYS A 117 -17.48 1.90 5.92
C LYS A 117 -17.26 0.71 5.00
N ASN A 118 -16.61 0.95 3.86
CA ASN A 118 -16.47 -0.02 2.76
C ASN A 118 -15.05 -0.61 2.66
N ALA A 119 -14.16 -0.26 3.61
CA ALA A 119 -12.78 -0.74 3.57
C ALA A 119 -12.69 -2.27 3.57
N ASN A 120 -12.05 -2.81 2.54
CA ASN A 120 -11.92 -4.23 2.31
C ASN A 120 -10.49 -4.59 1.88
N LEU A 121 -9.84 -5.45 2.65
CA LEU A 121 -8.46 -5.86 2.41
C LEU A 121 -8.27 -6.56 1.06
N THR A 122 -9.26 -7.34 0.60
CA THR A 122 -9.19 -8.04 -0.69
C THR A 122 -9.18 -7.04 -1.86
N LYS A 123 -9.98 -5.96 -1.76
CA LYS A 123 -9.98 -4.89 -2.76
C LYS A 123 -8.63 -4.18 -2.79
N ILE A 124 -8.11 -3.79 -1.62
CA ILE A 124 -6.80 -3.13 -1.51
C ILE A 124 -5.69 -4.03 -2.05
N ALA A 125 -5.70 -5.33 -1.74
CA ALA A 125 -4.74 -6.29 -2.24
C ALA A 125 -4.74 -6.35 -3.78
N LYS A 126 -5.93 -6.32 -4.40
CA LYS A 126 -6.08 -6.26 -5.85
C LYS A 126 -5.53 -4.94 -6.43
N ASP A 127 -5.88 -3.81 -5.82
CA ASP A 127 -5.48 -2.48 -6.28
C ASP A 127 -3.95 -2.25 -6.14
N THR A 128 -3.32 -2.91 -5.16
CA THR A 128 -1.87 -2.87 -4.93
C THR A 128 -1.12 -4.02 -5.60
N HIS A 129 -1.79 -4.88 -6.37
CA HIS A 129 -1.22 -6.09 -6.99
C HIS A 129 -0.52 -7.02 -6.00
N GLN A 130 -1.03 -7.10 -4.75
CA GLN A 130 -0.50 -7.94 -3.69
C GLN A 130 -1.46 -9.08 -3.35
N SER A 131 -0.94 -10.18 -2.79
CA SER A 131 -1.81 -11.17 -2.17
C SER A 131 -2.32 -10.67 -0.81
N VAL A 132 -3.54 -11.06 -0.43
CA VAL A 132 -4.14 -10.73 0.88
C VAL A 132 -3.23 -11.19 2.02
N SER A 133 -2.57 -12.35 1.87
CA SER A 133 -1.65 -12.91 2.87
C SER A 133 -0.42 -12.03 3.07
N VAL A 134 0.22 -11.59 1.97
CA VAL A 134 1.38 -10.70 2.01
C VAL A 134 1.00 -9.37 2.64
N LEU A 135 -0.13 -8.79 2.23
CA LEU A 135 -0.60 -7.51 2.74
C LEU A 135 -0.94 -7.58 4.25
N SER A 136 -1.62 -8.64 4.68
CA SER A 136 -1.92 -8.88 6.11
C SER A 136 -0.67 -8.97 6.96
N LYS A 137 0.34 -9.74 6.49
CA LYS A 137 1.63 -9.88 7.18
C LYS A 137 2.36 -8.55 7.27
N LEU A 138 2.37 -7.79 6.17
CA LEU A 138 3.03 -6.49 6.10
C LEU A 138 2.41 -5.47 7.05
N ILE A 139 1.07 -5.36 7.06
CA ILE A 139 0.33 -4.48 7.97
C ILE A 139 0.70 -4.81 9.40
N ARG A 140 0.59 -6.10 9.80
CA ARG A 140 0.89 -6.52 11.18
C ARG A 140 2.35 -6.27 11.56
N GLN A 141 3.30 -6.49 10.65
CA GLN A 141 4.72 -6.22 10.92
C GLN A 141 5.02 -4.74 11.13
N LYS A 142 4.31 -3.85 10.44
CA LYS A 142 4.57 -2.41 10.49
C LYS A 142 3.76 -1.66 11.53
N THR A 143 2.53 -2.10 11.82
CA THR A 143 1.62 -1.41 12.74
C THR A 143 1.48 -2.12 14.10
N GLY A 144 1.84 -3.40 14.19
CA GLY A 144 1.56 -4.25 15.33
C GLY A 144 0.16 -4.87 15.31
N ASP A 145 -0.78 -4.30 14.55
CA ASP A 145 -2.19 -4.67 14.51
C ASP A 145 -2.55 -5.37 13.20
N THR A 146 -3.64 -6.11 13.19
CA THR A 146 -4.26 -6.65 11.98
C THR A 146 -5.08 -5.56 11.27
N PHE A 147 -5.33 -5.75 9.96
CA PHE A 147 -6.24 -4.88 9.21
C PHE A 147 -7.61 -4.72 9.88
N LYS A 148 -8.14 -5.82 10.44
CA LYS A 148 -9.45 -5.82 11.12
C LYS A 148 -9.43 -4.97 12.38
N GLU A 149 -8.37 -5.02 13.16
CA GLU A 149 -8.20 -4.21 14.37
C GLU A 149 -8.08 -2.73 14.02
N LEU A 150 -7.24 -2.38 13.04
CA LEU A 150 -7.10 -1.00 12.55
C LEU A 150 -8.41 -0.45 12.00
N LEU A 151 -9.14 -1.24 11.20
CA LEU A 151 -10.45 -0.85 10.66
C LEU A 151 -11.47 -0.65 11.78
N GLN A 152 -11.53 -1.56 12.74
CA GLN A 152 -12.43 -1.47 13.87
C GLN A 152 -12.12 -0.23 14.73
N GLN A 153 -10.85 0.02 14.97
CA GLN A 153 -10.41 1.23 15.67
C GLN A 153 -10.92 2.49 14.97
N ARG A 154 -10.65 2.61 13.67
CA ARG A 154 -11.06 3.78 12.89
C ARG A 154 -12.58 3.98 12.88
N ARG A 155 -13.36 2.90 12.72
CA ARG A 155 -14.82 2.94 12.77
C ARG A 155 -15.34 3.49 14.10
N PHE A 156 -14.78 3.06 15.23
CA PHE A 156 -15.18 3.58 16.53
C PHE A 156 -14.72 5.01 16.77
N GLU A 157 -13.55 5.41 16.31
CA GLU A 157 -13.10 6.80 16.38
C GLU A 157 -14.04 7.71 15.58
N THR A 158 -14.41 7.28 14.37
CA THR A 158 -15.37 8.02 13.53
C THR A 158 -16.75 8.08 14.19
N ALA A 159 -17.24 6.97 14.76
CA ALA A 159 -18.52 6.94 15.47
C ALA A 159 -18.51 7.88 16.69
N ALA A 160 -17.43 7.86 17.49
CA ALA A 160 -17.28 8.75 18.64
C ALA A 160 -17.26 10.23 18.24
N HIS A 161 -16.61 10.55 17.10
CA HIS A 161 -16.63 11.89 16.55
C HIS A 161 -18.04 12.30 16.09
N LEU A 162 -18.74 11.47 15.33
CA LEU A 162 -20.11 11.75 14.87
C LEU A 162 -21.11 11.89 16.05
N LEU A 163 -20.93 11.12 17.11
CA LEU A 163 -21.74 11.24 18.32
C LEU A 163 -21.58 12.60 19.01
N LYS A 164 -20.43 13.25 18.90
CA LYS A 164 -20.15 14.57 19.48
C LYS A 164 -20.60 15.71 18.59
N GLU A 165 -20.36 15.58 17.28
CA GLU A 165 -20.49 16.69 16.34
C GLU A 165 -21.85 16.73 15.62
N THR A 166 -22.69 15.68 15.78
CA THR A 166 -23.95 15.58 15.05
C THR A 166 -25.10 15.07 15.93
N ASP A 167 -26.33 15.39 15.51
CA ASP A 167 -27.56 14.88 16.11
C ASP A 167 -28.09 13.59 15.45
N LEU A 168 -27.30 12.98 14.55
CA LEU A 168 -27.68 11.74 13.87
C LEU A 168 -28.06 10.65 14.88
N ALA A 169 -29.05 9.82 14.53
CA ALA A 169 -29.41 8.69 15.39
C ALA A 169 -28.22 7.73 15.58
N VAL A 170 -28.08 7.14 16.75
CA VAL A 170 -26.96 6.23 17.05
C VAL A 170 -26.93 5.06 16.06
N GLU A 171 -28.11 4.61 15.65
CA GLU A 171 -28.33 3.54 14.69
C GLU A 171 -27.83 3.94 13.27
N GLU A 172 -28.05 5.19 12.87
CA GLU A 172 -27.54 5.75 11.61
C GLU A 172 -26.01 5.84 11.64
N ILE A 173 -25.45 6.35 12.74
CA ILE A 173 -23.99 6.41 12.93
C ILE A 173 -23.37 5.02 12.83
N ALA A 174 -23.98 4.00 13.46
CA ALA A 174 -23.48 2.63 13.41
C ALA A 174 -23.43 2.11 11.95
N LEU A 175 -24.50 2.35 11.18
CA LEU A 175 -24.57 1.99 9.77
C LEU A 175 -23.54 2.77 8.91
N ASP A 176 -23.36 4.05 9.20
CA ASP A 176 -22.44 4.92 8.46
C ASP A 176 -20.98 4.55 8.68
N VAL A 177 -20.64 4.05 9.84
CA VAL A 177 -19.29 3.53 10.08
C VAL A 177 -19.10 2.06 9.67
N GLY A 178 -20.15 1.41 9.12
CA GLY A 178 -20.09 0.06 8.56
C GLY A 178 -20.42 -1.08 9.51
N TYR A 179 -21.32 -0.85 10.50
CA TYR A 179 -21.88 -1.89 11.36
C TYR A 179 -23.34 -2.16 11.03
N GLU A 180 -23.62 -3.29 10.41
CA GLU A 180 -25.01 -3.76 10.16
C GLU A 180 -25.63 -4.36 11.43
N ASN A 181 -24.82 -4.98 12.30
CA ASN A 181 -25.28 -5.54 13.57
C ASN A 181 -25.16 -4.51 14.69
N LEU A 182 -26.27 -3.86 14.99
CA LEU A 182 -26.37 -2.81 16.02
C LEU A 182 -26.03 -3.34 17.42
N SER A 183 -26.50 -4.55 17.76
CA SER A 183 -26.22 -5.14 19.09
C SER A 183 -24.71 -5.37 19.29
N TYR A 184 -24.02 -5.79 18.23
CA TYR A 184 -22.57 -5.92 18.24
C TYR A 184 -21.90 -4.56 18.41
N PHE A 185 -22.34 -3.55 17.64
CA PHE A 185 -21.81 -2.18 17.74
C PHE A 185 -21.94 -1.62 19.17
N PHE A 186 -23.14 -1.67 19.77
CA PHE A 186 -23.38 -1.16 21.11
C PHE A 186 -22.47 -1.83 22.16
N ARG A 187 -22.34 -3.16 22.09
CA ARG A 187 -21.49 -3.92 23.01
C ARG A 187 -20.02 -3.54 22.87
N GLN A 188 -19.51 -3.46 21.64
CA GLN A 188 -18.12 -3.13 21.36
C GLN A 188 -17.80 -1.68 21.71
N PHE A 189 -18.72 -0.75 21.42
CA PHE A 189 -18.56 0.66 21.78
C PHE A 189 -18.46 0.80 23.31
N LYS A 190 -19.38 0.17 24.07
CA LYS A 190 -19.35 0.20 25.55
C LYS A 190 -18.06 -0.44 26.09
N SER A 191 -17.60 -1.54 25.50
CA SER A 191 -16.34 -2.18 25.90
C SER A 191 -15.13 -1.25 25.72
N ARG A 192 -15.13 -0.43 24.64
CA ARG A 192 -14.01 0.44 24.29
C ARG A 192 -14.01 1.77 25.05
N TYR A 193 -15.17 2.38 25.21
CA TYR A 193 -15.32 3.71 25.80
C TYR A 193 -15.88 3.70 27.24
N GLY A 194 -16.18 2.53 27.79
CA GLY A 194 -16.71 2.36 29.14
C GLY A 194 -18.20 2.68 29.28
N VAL A 195 -18.77 3.41 28.32
CA VAL A 195 -20.17 3.88 28.35
C VAL A 195 -20.88 3.56 27.03
N THR A 196 -22.23 3.58 27.07
CA THR A 196 -23.02 3.40 25.83
C THR A 196 -22.87 4.59 24.87
N PRO A 197 -23.11 4.43 23.54
CA PRO A 197 -23.06 5.54 22.61
C PRO A 197 -23.94 6.73 23.00
N ARG A 198 -25.16 6.45 23.52
CA ARG A 198 -26.08 7.51 24.00
C ARG A 198 -25.53 8.25 25.22
N ALA A 199 -24.98 7.51 26.21
CA ALA A 199 -24.34 8.13 27.36
C ALA A 199 -23.09 8.93 26.96
N TYR A 200 -22.31 8.45 26.00
CA TYR A 200 -21.14 9.13 25.48
C TYR A 200 -21.51 10.48 24.82
N ARG A 201 -22.61 10.55 24.08
CA ARG A 201 -23.13 11.80 23.51
C ARG A 201 -23.52 12.79 24.63
N MET A 202 -24.31 12.33 25.64
CA MET A 202 -24.77 13.18 26.72
C MET A 202 -23.64 13.79 27.55
N MET A 203 -22.60 13.01 27.85
CA MET A 203 -21.42 13.50 28.57
C MET A 203 -20.74 14.66 27.85
N ASN A 204 -20.60 14.57 26.54
CA ASN A 204 -19.93 15.61 25.75
C ASN A 204 -20.81 16.86 25.52
N LEU A 205 -22.14 16.75 25.56
CA LEU A 205 -23.04 17.90 25.53
C LEU A 205 -22.97 18.72 26.81
N HIS A 206 -22.78 18.07 27.97
CA HIS A 206 -22.61 18.77 29.22
C HIS A 206 -21.30 19.52 29.35
N ASP A 207 -20.20 18.98 28.77
CA ASP A 207 -18.92 19.66 28.78
C ASP A 207 -18.89 20.91 27.86
N ALA A 208 -19.65 20.89 26.76
CA ALA A 208 -19.80 22.05 25.89
C ALA A 208 -20.62 23.18 26.50
N GLY A 209 -21.71 22.85 27.26
CA GLY A 209 -22.56 23.83 27.92
C GLY A 209 -21.91 24.55 29.12
N ASN A 210 -20.90 23.93 29.75
CA ASN A 210 -20.20 24.55 30.90
C ASN A 210 -19.09 25.54 30.47
N LEU A 211 -18.76 25.63 29.20
CA LEU A 211 -17.79 26.62 28.66
C LEU A 211 -18.45 27.95 28.35
N ASP A 212 -19.74 27.96 28.02
CA ASP A 212 -20.47 29.20 27.67
C ASP A 212 -20.98 29.98 28.92
N GLU A 213 -21.02 29.36 30.11
CA GLU A 213 -21.43 30.06 31.35
C GLU A 213 -20.25 30.77 32.07
N LYS A 214 -19.03 30.71 31.54
CA LYS A 214 -17.82 31.35 32.14
C LYS A 214 -17.23 32.48 31.30
N SER A 215 -17.97 33.02 30.34
CA SER A 215 -17.52 34.18 29.54
C SER A 215 -18.28 35.44 29.88
#